data_426add28233951c59549b62bdd84049e
#
_entry.id   426add28233951c59549b62bdd84049e
#
_cell.length_a   1.000
_cell.length_b   1.000
_cell.length_c   1.000
_cell.angle_alpha   90.00
_cell.angle_beta   90.00
_cell.angle_gamma   90.00
#
_symmetry.space_group_name_H-M   'P 1'
#
loop_
_entity.id
_entity.type
_entity.pdbx_description
1 polymer ?
#
loop_
_entity_poly.entity_id
_entity_poly.type
_entity_poly.pdbx_seq_one_letter_code
_entity_poly.pdbx_strand_id
1 'polypeptide(L)' 'MDNIGIKIKSNDKIAKCIGIIRKYTNISIGEMKAKIINNEYVMVCGYTDEAGIKSIVEAYKEVTS' A
#
# COMPACT_ATOMS: atom_id res chain seq x y z
N MET A 1 -3.65 8.40 17.85
CA MET A 1 -4.47 8.78 16.71
C MET A 1 -4.59 7.59 15.78
N ASP A 2 -5.80 7.28 15.34
CA ASP A 2 -6.03 6.06 14.58
C ASP A 2 -5.81 6.27 13.09
N ASN A 3 -5.08 5.35 12.50
CA ASN A 3 -4.81 5.36 11.07
C ASN A 3 -5.18 4.01 10.47
N ILE A 4 -5.45 4.02 9.17
CA ILE A 4 -5.67 2.82 8.39
C ILE A 4 -4.51 2.69 7.40
N GLY A 5 -4.01 1.48 7.23
CA GLY A 5 -2.90 1.28 6.31
C GLY A 5 -2.87 -0.12 5.74
N ILE A 6 -2.07 -0.29 4.69
CA ILE A 6 -1.83 -1.57 4.05
C ILE A 6 -0.35 -1.93 4.20
N LYS A 7 -0.09 -3.15 4.61
CA LYS A 7 1.24 -3.76 4.59
C LYS A 7 1.27 -4.86 3.56
N ILE A 8 2.42 -5.08 2.94
CA ILE A 8 2.60 -6.15 1.98
C ILE A 8 3.64 -7.13 2.53
N LYS A 9 3.32 -8.41 2.51
CA LYS A 9 4.28 -9.45 2.85
C LYS A 9 5.08 -9.81 1.61
N SER A 10 6.37 -10.06 1.80
CA SER A 10 7.22 -10.50 0.71
C SER A 10 6.74 -11.87 0.20
N ASN A 11 6.46 -11.94 -1.10
CA ASN A 11 5.97 -13.16 -1.74
C ASN A 11 6.22 -13.09 -3.25
N ASP A 12 5.77 -14.11 -3.98
CA ASP A 12 5.99 -14.21 -5.42
C ASP A 12 5.31 -13.09 -6.23
N LYS A 13 4.31 -12.46 -5.67
CA LYS A 13 3.53 -11.43 -6.36
C LYS A 13 3.92 -10.01 -5.95
N ILE A 14 5.10 -9.86 -5.35
CA ILE A 14 5.53 -8.57 -4.84
C ILE A 14 5.62 -7.51 -5.93
N ALA A 15 6.10 -7.87 -7.12
CA ALA A 15 6.19 -6.95 -8.24
C ALA A 15 4.82 -6.44 -8.68
N LYS A 16 3.83 -7.33 -8.70
CA LYS A 16 2.46 -6.96 -9.03
C LYS A 16 1.90 -6.00 -7.99
N CYS A 17 2.13 -6.30 -6.73
CA CYS A 17 1.66 -5.45 -5.63
C CYS A 17 2.29 -4.06 -5.70
N ILE A 18 3.59 -3.99 -5.96
CA ILE A 18 4.29 -2.71 -6.11
C ILE A 18 3.68 -1.90 -7.25
N GLY A 19 3.43 -2.53 -8.41
CA GLY A 19 2.84 -1.86 -9.55
C GLY A 19 1.46 -1.29 -9.25
N ILE A 20 0.64 -2.05 -8.54
CA ILE A 20 -0.70 -1.60 -8.15
C ILE A 20 -0.65 -0.44 -7.16
N ILE A 21 0.15 -0.57 -6.11
CA ILE A 21 0.22 0.45 -5.06
C ILE A 21 0.75 1.76 -5.63
N ARG A 22 1.68 1.71 -6.58
CA ARG A 22 2.23 2.92 -7.18
C ARG A 22 1.22 3.74 -7.99
N LYS A 23 0.08 3.15 -8.36
CA LYS A 23 -1.02 3.90 -8.96
C LYS A 23 -1.65 4.87 -7.97
N TYR A 24 -1.53 4.57 -6.69
CA TYR A 24 -2.21 5.33 -5.63
C TYR A 24 -1.24 6.15 -4.79
N THR A 25 0.05 5.92 -4.91
CA THR A 25 1.06 6.64 -4.14
C THR A 25 2.18 7.10 -5.06
N ASN A 26 2.95 8.10 -4.61
CA ASN A 26 4.05 8.66 -5.38
C ASN A 26 5.42 8.23 -4.86
N ILE A 27 5.52 7.06 -4.26
CA ILE A 27 6.81 6.58 -3.75
C ILE A 27 7.55 5.79 -4.83
N SER A 28 8.87 5.84 -4.76
CA SER A 28 9.72 5.13 -5.72
C SER A 28 9.70 3.62 -5.46
N ILE A 29 10.12 2.85 -6.48
CA ILE A 29 10.20 1.39 -6.34
C ILE A 29 11.15 1.01 -5.23
N GLY A 30 12.30 1.68 -5.12
CA GLY A 30 13.27 1.39 -4.07
C GLY A 30 12.72 1.64 -2.68
N GLU A 31 12.03 2.76 -2.50
CA GLU A 31 11.39 3.07 -1.22
C GLU A 31 10.30 2.06 -0.88
N MET A 32 9.50 1.67 -1.87
CA MET A 32 8.46 0.67 -1.69
C MET A 32 9.05 -0.67 -1.23
N LYS A 33 10.12 -1.12 -1.88
CA LYS A 33 10.79 -2.36 -1.50
C LYS A 33 11.34 -2.29 -0.08
N ALA A 34 11.92 -1.16 0.30
CA ALA A 34 12.44 -0.97 1.65
C ALA A 34 11.32 -1.08 2.68
N LYS A 35 10.17 -0.48 2.40
CA LYS A 35 9.02 -0.57 3.30
C LYS A 35 8.54 -2.01 3.46
N ILE A 36 8.49 -2.76 2.37
CA ILE A 36 8.06 -4.16 2.40
C ILE A 36 9.04 -5.00 3.22
N ILE A 37 10.33 -4.84 3.00
CA ILE A 37 11.36 -5.57 3.72
C ILE A 37 11.30 -5.27 5.22
N ASN A 38 11.07 -4.01 5.57
CA ASN A 38 11.02 -3.56 6.97
C ASN A 38 9.66 -3.76 7.61
N ASN A 39 8.72 -4.38 6.90
CA ASN A 39 7.36 -4.63 7.38
C ASN A 39 6.64 -3.33 7.78
N GLU A 40 6.81 -2.28 6.97
CA GLU A 40 6.16 -1.00 7.18
C GLU A 40 4.92 -0.87 6.29
N TYR A 41 4.04 0.06 6.64
CA TYR A 41 2.89 0.33 5.81
C TYR A 41 3.30 0.98 4.49
N VAL A 42 2.78 0.46 3.38
CA VAL A 42 3.02 1.04 2.05
C VAL A 42 1.98 2.10 1.69
N MET A 43 0.81 2.03 2.30
CA MET A 43 -0.22 3.07 2.21
C MET A 43 -0.78 3.29 3.60
N VAL A 44 -0.96 4.55 3.96
CA VAL A 44 -1.55 4.89 5.26
C VAL A 44 -2.32 6.20 5.13
N CYS A 45 -3.44 6.29 5.82
CA CYS A 45 -4.22 7.53 5.89
C CYS A 45 -4.88 7.67 7.25
N GLY A 46 -5.31 8.88 7.57
CA GLY A 46 -6.06 9.11 8.80
C GLY A 46 -7.42 8.45 8.74
N TYR A 47 -7.96 8.10 9.90
CA TYR A 47 -9.23 7.39 10.00
C TYR A 47 -10.40 8.20 9.44
N THR A 48 -10.27 9.52 9.38
CA THR A 48 -11.32 10.40 8.86
C THR A 48 -11.07 10.84 7.41
N ASP A 49 -10.00 10.36 6.78
CA ASP A 49 -9.68 10.70 5.40
C ASP A 49 -10.44 9.77 4.45
N GLU A 50 -11.63 10.17 4.05
CA GLU A 50 -12.49 9.35 3.19
C GLU A 50 -11.83 9.02 1.86
N ALA A 51 -11.18 10.00 1.23
CA ALA A 51 -10.51 9.78 -0.04
C ALA A 51 -9.34 8.81 0.09
N GLY A 52 -8.57 8.94 1.17
CA GLY A 52 -7.47 8.03 1.46
C GLY A 52 -7.95 6.62 1.72
N ILE A 53 -9.03 6.48 2.50
CA ILE A 53 -9.60 5.16 2.79
C ILE A 53 -10.10 4.50 1.51
N LYS A 54 -10.76 5.27 0.65
CA LYS A 54 -11.24 4.75 -0.63
C LYS A 54 -10.08 4.25 -1.48
N SER A 55 -8.98 4.98 -1.56
CA SER A 55 -7.80 4.58 -2.31
C SER A 55 -7.22 3.28 -1.75
N ILE A 56 -7.14 3.17 -0.42
CA ILE A 56 -6.64 1.96 0.24
C ILE A 56 -7.53 0.75 -0.08
N VAL A 57 -8.84 0.92 -0.02
CA VAL A 57 -9.79 -0.16 -0.32
C VAL A 57 -9.67 -0.60 -1.78
N GLU A 58 -9.58 0.34 -2.70
CA GLU A 58 -9.42 0.02 -4.12
C GLU A 58 -8.11 -0.71 -4.38
N ALA A 59 -7.01 -0.25 -3.79
CA ALA A 59 -5.72 -0.90 -3.92
C ALA A 59 -5.77 -2.33 -3.37
N TYR A 60 -6.39 -2.50 -2.21
CA TYR A 60 -6.54 -3.82 -1.60
C TYR A 60 -7.29 -4.79 -2.51
N LYS A 61 -8.38 -4.31 -3.11
CA LYS A 61 -9.18 -5.13 -4.04
C LYS A 61 -8.35 -5.56 -5.25
N GLU A 62 -7.56 -4.65 -5.82
CA GLU A 62 -6.72 -4.98 -6.96
C GLU A 62 -5.64 -6.00 -6.61
N VAL A 63 -5.03 -5.85 -5.44
CA VAL A 63 -3.97 -6.75 -5.00
C VAL A 63 -4.51 -8.15 -4.75
N THR A 64 -5.73 -8.26 -4.25
CA THR A 64 -6.32 -9.56 -3.88
C THR A 64 -7.14 -10.20 -5.00
N SER A 65 -7.29 -9.53 -6.13
CA SER A 65 -8.05 -10.08 -7.26
C SER A 65 -7.23 -11.02 -8.14
#